data_217314f6e82703d1a920cf316d2e58eb
#
_entry.id   217314f6e82703d1a920cf316d2e58eb
#
_cell.length_a   1.000
_cell.length_b   1.000
_cell.length_c   1.000
_cell.angle_alpha   90.00
_cell.angle_beta   90.00
_cell.angle_gamma   90.00
#
_symmetry.space_group_name_H-M   'P 1'
#
loop_
_entity.id
_entity.type
_entity.pdbx_description
1 polymer ?
#
loop_
_entity_poly.entity_id
_entity_poly.type
_entity_poly.pdbx_seq_one_letter_code
_entity_poly.pdbx_strand_id
1 'polypeptide(L)'
;MNKRTKIWIGIAAILVLILIGFFTCKKEKQQPAVPETAKVTMGTISASVTATGTVSPIKTITVGTQVSGTISKIYVDYNSVIKKGQLLAELDKTVLNSTYQSALTDLNVNKTQMDYQEKNFNRIKDLYAKQAVSKTDYETAEYNYNTAKLNYKRSQSDVIKAKTNLNYATIYSPIDGVVLSRAVEEGQTVAAAMTTPTLFTITNDLSHMQVLANIDEADIGQVKEGQKVTFTVDAYPEDTFQGTVTQVRLEATTTSNVVTYKVVIMAPNPEFKLKPGLTASVNIYTMEKPNVMIIPNKALNYSPTGKKVNKTGGNEKQVWIQQPTGMKAVKIMIGSTDATHTEVLSGLKAGDEIIVGEKMAFTAPMGGPSSAGNSPFMPKRPGGDSRRTKTAN
;
A
#
# COMPACT_ATOMS: atom_id res chain seq x y z
N MET A 1 74.97 56.10 3.34
CA MET A 1 73.82 55.93 4.23
C MET A 1 74.28 56.25 5.66
N ASN A 2 73.75 57.37 6.23
CA ASN A 2 74.18 57.90 7.48
C ASN A 2 73.83 56.95 8.66
N LYS A 3 74.78 56.89 9.70
CA LYS A 3 74.52 56.06 10.89
C LYS A 3 73.20 56.34 11.62
N ARG A 4 72.62 57.51 11.48
CA ARG A 4 71.34 57.91 12.06
C ARG A 4 70.13 57.22 11.34
N THR A 5 70.23 56.99 10.04
CA THR A 5 69.16 56.31 9.29
C THR A 5 69.06 54.82 9.61
N LYS A 6 70.17 54.16 9.93
CA LYS A 6 70.15 52.72 10.34
C LYS A 6 69.51 52.50 11.71
N ILE A 7 69.66 53.48 12.62
CA ILE A 7 69.07 53.46 13.99
C ILE A 7 67.55 53.64 13.88
N TRP A 8 67.03 54.51 13.03
CA TRP A 8 65.59 54.71 12.82
C TRP A 8 64.92 53.53 12.19
N ILE A 9 65.60 52.84 11.27
CA ILE A 9 65.07 51.59 10.67
C ILE A 9 65.00 50.44 11.67
N GLY A 10 66.00 50.36 12.57
CA GLY A 10 65.98 49.36 13.68
C GLY A 10 64.85 49.62 14.69
N ILE A 11 64.57 50.84 15.03
CA ILE A 11 63.43 51.20 15.93
C ILE A 11 62.10 50.91 15.26
N ALA A 12 61.95 51.22 13.99
CA ALA A 12 60.75 50.92 13.22
C ALA A 12 60.47 49.41 13.13
N ALA A 13 61.54 48.60 12.90
CA ALA A 13 61.41 47.12 12.84
C ALA A 13 60.98 46.51 14.18
N ILE A 14 61.52 47.04 15.33
CA ILE A 14 61.15 46.62 16.67
C ILE A 14 59.71 47.01 17.00
N LEU A 15 59.23 48.19 16.57
CA LEU A 15 57.87 48.63 16.77
C LEU A 15 56.86 47.76 15.94
N VAL A 16 57.23 47.36 14.75
CA VAL A 16 56.41 46.42 13.91
C VAL A 16 56.35 45.02 14.52
N LEU A 17 57.45 44.53 15.10
CA LEU A 17 57.49 43.25 15.82
C LEU A 17 56.64 43.25 17.09
N ILE A 18 56.63 44.35 17.81
CA ILE A 18 55.78 44.54 19.02
C ILE A 18 54.33 44.64 18.61
N LEU A 19 54.00 45.30 17.50
CA LEU A 19 52.63 45.37 16.94
C LEU A 19 52.13 44.02 16.48
N ILE A 20 52.98 43.26 15.81
CA ILE A 20 52.62 41.86 15.37
C ILE A 20 52.46 40.98 16.62
N GLY A 21 53.30 41.06 17.61
CA GLY A 21 53.17 40.34 18.88
C GLY A 21 51.88 40.69 19.64
N PHE A 22 51.48 41.98 19.63
CA PHE A 22 50.19 42.38 20.23
C PHE A 22 48.97 41.93 19.50
N PHE A 23 49.06 41.81 18.17
CA PHE A 23 47.96 41.25 17.32
C PHE A 23 47.86 39.74 17.42
N THR A 24 48.98 39.02 17.58
CA THR A 24 48.95 37.54 17.68
C THR A 24 48.61 37.05 19.10
N CYS A 25 48.74 37.89 20.13
CA CYS A 25 48.39 37.55 21.52
C CYS A 25 46.94 37.81 21.92
N LYS A 26 46.07 38.35 21.02
CA LYS A 26 44.64 38.33 21.29
C LYS A 26 44.11 36.92 21.12
N LYS A 27 44.34 35.99 22.06
CA LYS A 27 43.50 34.81 22.26
C LYS A 27 42.09 35.30 22.49
N GLU A 28 41.25 35.11 21.48
CA GLU A 28 39.81 35.24 21.59
C GLU A 28 39.36 34.41 22.80
N LYS A 29 38.92 35.07 23.86
CA LYS A 29 38.25 34.40 24.97
C LYS A 29 37.00 33.81 24.41
N GLN A 30 37.01 32.50 24.11
CA GLN A 30 35.81 31.73 23.82
C GLN A 30 34.83 31.99 24.96
N GLN A 31 33.75 32.66 24.66
CA GLN A 31 32.64 32.83 25.62
C GLN A 31 32.19 31.44 26.06
N PRO A 32 31.86 31.24 27.35
CA PRO A 32 31.38 29.96 27.83
C PRO A 32 30.08 29.60 27.10
N ALA A 33 30.12 28.58 26.26
CA ALA A 33 28.94 28.04 25.63
C ALA A 33 27.99 27.49 26.72
N VAL A 34 26.74 27.92 26.69
CA VAL A 34 25.76 27.44 27.66
C VAL A 34 25.31 26.07 27.18
N PRO A 35 25.49 25.01 27.98
CA PRO A 35 25.06 23.68 27.59
C PRO A 35 23.53 23.62 27.45
N GLU A 36 23.06 23.08 26.35
CA GLU A 36 21.65 22.71 26.18
C GLU A 36 21.41 21.36 26.85
N THR A 37 20.52 21.31 27.85
CA THR A 37 20.23 20.09 28.61
C THR A 37 18.86 19.54 28.27
N ALA A 38 18.72 18.22 28.33
CA ALA A 38 17.44 17.51 28.29
C ALA A 38 17.34 16.59 29.51
N LYS A 39 16.13 16.43 30.03
CA LYS A 39 15.88 15.51 31.15
C LYS A 39 15.67 14.09 30.66
N VAL A 40 16.23 13.16 31.41
CA VAL A 40 15.91 11.72 31.22
C VAL A 40 14.49 11.48 31.71
N THR A 41 13.62 11.03 30.81
CA THR A 41 12.20 10.79 31.10
C THR A 41 11.83 9.32 30.83
N MET A 42 10.73 8.88 31.46
CA MET A 42 10.10 7.63 31.08
C MET A 42 9.18 7.90 29.89
N GLY A 43 9.26 7.05 28.86
CA GLY A 43 8.48 7.21 27.64
C GLY A 43 8.30 5.89 26.90
N THR A 44 7.74 5.96 25.72
CA THR A 44 7.58 4.81 24.83
C THR A 44 8.56 4.94 23.68
N ILE A 45 9.30 3.87 23.40
CA ILE A 45 10.09 3.74 22.18
C ILE A 45 9.34 2.83 21.21
N SER A 46 9.15 3.32 20.00
CA SER A 46 8.52 2.57 18.93
C SER A 46 9.37 2.62 17.67
N ALA A 47 9.64 1.46 17.09
CA ALA A 47 10.18 1.36 15.76
C ALA A 47 9.02 1.06 14.80
N SER A 48 8.98 1.75 13.68
CA SER A 48 7.96 1.54 12.66
C SER A 48 8.59 1.48 11.27
N VAL A 49 7.98 0.67 10.42
CA VAL A 49 8.23 0.61 8.98
C VAL A 49 7.12 1.37 8.28
N THR A 50 7.50 2.29 7.40
CA THR A 50 6.55 3.05 6.58
C THR A 50 6.41 2.41 5.20
N ALA A 51 5.20 2.35 4.69
CA ALA A 51 4.91 1.79 3.37
C ALA A 51 3.73 2.50 2.72
N THR A 52 3.62 2.39 1.40
CA THR A 52 2.41 2.78 0.69
C THR A 52 1.60 1.54 0.32
N GLY A 53 0.28 1.68 0.34
CA GLY A 53 -0.61 0.58 0.03
C GLY A 53 -1.88 1.03 -0.68
N THR A 54 -2.68 0.05 -1.08
CA THR A 54 -3.99 0.28 -1.70
C THR A 54 -5.08 -0.37 -0.87
N VAL A 55 -6.14 0.38 -0.58
CA VAL A 55 -7.33 -0.14 0.09
C VAL A 55 -8.12 -1.01 -0.88
N SER A 56 -8.45 -2.22 -0.50
CA SER A 56 -9.22 -3.16 -1.29
C SER A 56 -10.20 -3.96 -0.43
N PRO A 57 -11.29 -4.47 -1.00
CA PRO A 57 -12.15 -5.41 -0.29
C PRO A 57 -11.41 -6.71 0.02
N ILE A 58 -11.86 -7.42 1.06
CA ILE A 58 -11.26 -8.72 1.41
C ILE A 58 -11.52 -9.75 0.31
N LYS A 59 -12.72 -9.74 -0.27
CA LYS A 59 -13.11 -10.67 -1.33
C LYS A 59 -13.82 -9.95 -2.46
N THR A 60 -13.27 -10.10 -3.65
CA THR A 60 -13.86 -9.57 -4.89
C THR A 60 -14.09 -10.72 -5.86
N ILE A 61 -15.26 -10.77 -6.48
CA ILE A 61 -15.61 -11.78 -7.49
C ILE A 61 -15.95 -11.06 -8.80
N THR A 62 -15.32 -11.51 -9.86
CA THR A 62 -15.67 -11.09 -11.23
C THR A 62 -16.71 -12.02 -11.79
N VAL A 63 -17.82 -11.46 -12.25
CA VAL A 63 -18.91 -12.17 -12.93
C VAL A 63 -18.81 -11.92 -14.41
N GLY A 64 -18.73 -12.98 -15.18
CA GLY A 64 -18.64 -12.96 -16.64
C GLY A 64 -19.69 -13.85 -17.30
N THR A 65 -19.63 -13.98 -18.62
CA THR A 65 -20.46 -14.91 -19.40
C THR A 65 -19.60 -15.99 -20.05
N GLN A 66 -20.18 -17.19 -20.22
CA GLN A 66 -19.55 -18.31 -20.93
C GLN A 66 -20.08 -18.44 -22.36
N VAL A 67 -21.06 -17.63 -22.76
CA VAL A 67 -21.63 -17.62 -24.10
C VAL A 67 -21.51 -16.23 -24.70
N SER A 68 -21.30 -16.17 -26.02
CA SER A 68 -21.27 -14.93 -26.77
C SER A 68 -22.69 -14.49 -27.11
N GLY A 69 -22.92 -13.18 -27.12
CA GLY A 69 -24.23 -12.62 -27.47
C GLY A 69 -24.25 -11.10 -27.20
N THR A 70 -25.37 -10.48 -27.53
CA THR A 70 -25.62 -9.05 -27.22
C THR A 70 -26.32 -8.95 -25.88
N ILE A 71 -25.92 -8.02 -25.04
CA ILE A 71 -26.59 -7.70 -23.77
C ILE A 71 -27.98 -7.15 -24.10
N SER A 72 -29.01 -7.88 -23.73
CA SER A 72 -30.40 -7.47 -23.95
C SER A 72 -30.88 -6.51 -22.89
N LYS A 73 -30.58 -6.80 -21.61
CA LYS A 73 -31.01 -5.98 -20.47
C LYS A 73 -30.09 -6.13 -19.28
N ILE A 74 -29.94 -5.03 -18.54
CA ILE A 74 -29.17 -4.95 -17.28
C ILE A 74 -30.13 -4.55 -16.16
N TYR A 75 -30.09 -5.26 -15.02
CA TYR A 75 -31.01 -5.08 -13.89
C TYR A 75 -30.36 -4.44 -12.68
N VAL A 76 -29.04 -4.25 -12.69
CA VAL A 76 -28.26 -3.68 -11.60
C VAL A 76 -27.28 -2.64 -12.11
N ASP A 77 -26.96 -1.69 -11.27
CA ASP A 77 -26.00 -0.62 -11.59
C ASP A 77 -24.89 -0.54 -10.51
N TYR A 78 -23.96 0.38 -10.66
CA TYR A 78 -22.93 0.67 -9.66
C TYR A 78 -23.54 0.84 -8.27
N ASN A 79 -22.86 0.34 -7.24
CA ASN A 79 -23.25 0.41 -5.83
C ASN A 79 -24.59 -0.28 -5.49
N SER A 80 -25.18 -1.03 -6.41
CA SER A 80 -26.39 -1.82 -6.13
C SER A 80 -26.10 -2.93 -5.13
N VAL A 81 -26.90 -3.03 -4.09
CA VAL A 81 -26.88 -4.15 -3.14
C VAL A 81 -27.61 -5.33 -3.78
N ILE A 82 -26.94 -6.46 -3.85
CA ILE A 82 -27.44 -7.66 -4.53
C ILE A 82 -27.37 -8.89 -3.61
N LYS A 83 -28.27 -9.84 -3.87
CA LYS A 83 -28.32 -11.13 -3.19
C LYS A 83 -27.79 -12.25 -4.11
N LYS A 84 -27.28 -13.31 -3.50
CA LYS A 84 -26.92 -14.53 -4.22
C LYS A 84 -28.12 -15.08 -5.02
N GLY A 85 -27.91 -15.38 -6.30
CA GLY A 85 -28.96 -15.81 -7.21
C GLY A 85 -29.84 -14.68 -7.77
N GLN A 86 -29.56 -13.42 -7.44
CA GLN A 86 -30.25 -12.29 -8.06
C GLN A 86 -29.81 -12.11 -9.49
N LEU A 87 -30.76 -11.81 -10.39
CA LEU A 87 -30.53 -11.53 -11.79
C LEU A 87 -29.78 -10.21 -11.97
N LEU A 88 -28.67 -10.25 -12.70
CA LEU A 88 -27.83 -9.08 -12.98
C LEU A 88 -28.01 -8.56 -14.39
N ALA A 89 -27.98 -9.46 -15.38
CA ALA A 89 -28.12 -9.12 -16.79
C ALA A 89 -28.63 -10.31 -17.59
N GLU A 90 -29.16 -10.04 -18.76
CA GLU A 90 -29.56 -11.04 -19.74
C GLU A 90 -28.96 -10.74 -21.11
N LEU A 91 -28.46 -11.80 -21.77
CA LEU A 91 -28.10 -11.75 -23.16
C LEU A 91 -29.33 -12.03 -24.02
N ASP A 92 -29.29 -11.66 -25.31
CA ASP A 92 -30.27 -12.07 -26.29
C ASP A 92 -30.26 -13.59 -26.44
N LYS A 93 -31.41 -14.20 -26.12
CA LYS A 93 -31.62 -15.65 -26.09
C LYS A 93 -32.13 -16.21 -27.39
N THR A 94 -32.40 -15.37 -28.41
CA THR A 94 -33.11 -15.79 -29.64
C THR A 94 -32.42 -16.93 -30.34
N VAL A 95 -31.11 -16.81 -30.60
CA VAL A 95 -30.32 -17.86 -31.28
C VAL A 95 -30.16 -19.10 -30.40
N LEU A 96 -29.86 -18.88 -29.09
CA LEU A 96 -29.68 -19.99 -28.15
C LEU A 96 -30.95 -20.77 -27.92
N ASN A 97 -32.10 -20.12 -27.88
CA ASN A 97 -33.39 -20.75 -27.77
C ASN A 97 -33.74 -21.57 -29.05
N SER A 98 -33.46 -20.99 -30.23
CA SER A 98 -33.63 -21.71 -31.50
C SER A 98 -32.78 -22.99 -31.56
N THR A 99 -31.51 -22.89 -31.11
CA THR A 99 -30.60 -24.05 -31.03
C THR A 99 -31.13 -25.11 -30.06
N TYR A 100 -31.65 -24.69 -28.90
CA TYR A 100 -32.26 -25.60 -27.94
C TYR A 100 -33.50 -26.31 -28.51
N GLN A 101 -34.38 -25.57 -29.20
CA GLN A 101 -35.57 -26.16 -29.87
C GLN A 101 -35.20 -27.14 -30.98
N SER A 102 -34.17 -26.84 -31.78
CA SER A 102 -33.64 -27.78 -32.78
C SER A 102 -33.16 -29.08 -32.13
N ALA A 103 -32.35 -28.98 -31.07
CA ALA A 103 -31.86 -30.15 -30.35
C ALA A 103 -32.99 -30.99 -29.73
N LEU A 104 -34.08 -30.35 -29.24
CA LEU A 104 -35.28 -31.06 -28.78
C LEU A 104 -35.99 -31.81 -29.89
N THR A 105 -36.07 -31.21 -31.08
CA THR A 105 -36.67 -31.86 -32.27
C THR A 105 -35.85 -33.08 -32.66
N ASP A 106 -34.53 -32.97 -32.73
CA ASP A 106 -33.62 -34.08 -33.04
C ASP A 106 -33.73 -35.23 -32.02
N LEU A 107 -33.88 -34.87 -30.73
CA LEU A 107 -34.12 -35.85 -29.68
C LEU A 107 -35.40 -36.62 -29.91
N ASN A 108 -36.51 -35.95 -30.28
CA ASN A 108 -37.78 -36.58 -30.54
C ASN A 108 -37.74 -37.50 -31.77
N VAL A 109 -37.02 -37.08 -32.84
CA VAL A 109 -36.81 -37.93 -34.05
C VAL A 109 -36.06 -39.20 -33.67
N ASN A 110 -34.91 -39.06 -32.95
CA ASN A 110 -34.09 -40.21 -32.54
C ASN A 110 -34.84 -41.12 -31.55
N LYS A 111 -35.67 -40.55 -30.67
CA LYS A 111 -36.53 -41.32 -29.79
C LYS A 111 -37.52 -42.17 -30.57
N THR A 112 -38.23 -41.58 -31.54
CA THR A 112 -39.19 -42.31 -32.40
C THR A 112 -38.50 -43.43 -33.15
N GLN A 113 -37.29 -43.18 -33.65
CA GLN A 113 -36.51 -44.22 -34.34
C GLN A 113 -36.09 -45.34 -33.39
N MET A 114 -35.66 -45.03 -32.18
CA MET A 114 -35.30 -46.01 -31.15
C MET A 114 -36.54 -46.86 -30.79
N ASP A 115 -37.69 -46.24 -30.52
CA ASP A 115 -38.95 -46.94 -30.18
C ASP A 115 -39.43 -47.88 -31.32
N TYR A 116 -39.25 -47.46 -32.58
CA TYR A 116 -39.51 -48.29 -33.71
C TYR A 116 -38.57 -49.52 -33.76
N GLN A 117 -37.25 -49.29 -33.63
CA GLN A 117 -36.28 -50.39 -33.69
C GLN A 117 -36.40 -51.31 -32.46
N GLU A 118 -36.79 -50.84 -31.32
CA GLU A 118 -37.06 -51.65 -30.13
C GLU A 118 -38.21 -52.61 -30.37
N LYS A 119 -39.33 -52.10 -30.92
CA LYS A 119 -40.48 -52.93 -31.28
C LYS A 119 -40.13 -53.99 -32.35
N ASN A 120 -39.33 -53.59 -33.34
CA ASN A 120 -38.87 -54.52 -34.41
C ASN A 120 -37.93 -55.58 -33.79
N PHE A 121 -36.95 -55.20 -32.99
CA PHE A 121 -36.05 -56.16 -32.33
C PHE A 121 -36.82 -57.14 -31.44
N ASN A 122 -37.75 -56.67 -30.63
CA ASN A 122 -38.57 -57.56 -29.79
C ASN A 122 -39.37 -58.54 -30.61
N ARG A 123 -39.98 -58.14 -31.75
CA ARG A 123 -40.68 -59.02 -32.66
C ARG A 123 -39.78 -60.09 -33.31
N ILE A 124 -38.60 -59.70 -33.81
CA ILE A 124 -37.60 -60.61 -34.39
C ILE A 124 -37.05 -61.55 -33.32
N LYS A 125 -36.82 -61.09 -32.12
CA LYS A 125 -36.42 -61.94 -31.00
C LYS A 125 -37.40 -63.02 -30.65
N ASP A 126 -38.72 -62.71 -30.66
CA ASP A 126 -39.78 -63.70 -30.43
C ASP A 126 -39.87 -64.72 -31.55
N LEU A 127 -39.69 -64.28 -32.83
CA LEU A 127 -39.65 -65.17 -33.98
C LEU A 127 -38.40 -66.08 -33.98
N TYR A 128 -37.26 -65.57 -33.63
CA TYR A 128 -36.01 -66.31 -33.48
C TYR A 128 -36.11 -67.40 -32.40
N ALA A 129 -36.74 -67.11 -31.29
CA ALA A 129 -37.01 -68.12 -30.23
C ALA A 129 -37.91 -69.25 -30.73
N LYS A 130 -38.76 -68.98 -31.73
CA LYS A 130 -39.62 -69.96 -32.39
C LYS A 130 -38.96 -70.59 -33.64
N GLN A 131 -37.64 -70.30 -33.87
CA GLN A 131 -36.89 -70.75 -35.05
C GLN A 131 -37.50 -70.31 -36.41
N ALA A 132 -38.23 -69.22 -36.45
CA ALA A 132 -38.92 -68.70 -37.62
C ALA A 132 -38.12 -67.69 -38.44
N VAL A 133 -36.94 -67.32 -38.01
CA VAL A 133 -36.03 -66.37 -38.68
C VAL A 133 -34.55 -66.80 -38.50
N SER A 134 -33.65 -66.28 -39.38
CA SER A 134 -32.23 -66.64 -39.33
C SER A 134 -31.52 -65.94 -38.17
N LYS A 135 -30.33 -66.44 -37.75
CA LYS A 135 -29.47 -65.81 -36.78
C LYS A 135 -28.98 -64.42 -37.25
N THR A 136 -28.71 -64.29 -38.54
CA THR A 136 -28.29 -63.01 -39.15
C THR A 136 -29.37 -61.95 -39.04
N ASP A 137 -30.65 -62.29 -39.20
CA ASP A 137 -31.77 -61.36 -39.04
C ASP A 137 -31.91 -60.89 -37.62
N TYR A 138 -31.71 -61.81 -36.66
CA TYR A 138 -31.68 -61.44 -35.21
C TYR A 138 -30.54 -60.47 -34.88
N GLU A 139 -29.29 -60.82 -35.27
CA GLU A 139 -28.13 -60.00 -35.04
C GLU A 139 -28.24 -58.61 -35.70
N THR A 140 -28.84 -58.57 -36.91
CA THR A 140 -29.11 -57.30 -37.62
C THR A 140 -30.10 -56.41 -36.84
N ALA A 141 -31.21 -57.04 -36.38
CA ALA A 141 -32.23 -56.31 -35.62
C ALA A 141 -31.67 -55.79 -34.27
N GLU A 142 -30.82 -56.59 -33.58
CA GLU A 142 -30.11 -56.18 -32.36
C GLU A 142 -29.17 -55.04 -32.62
N TYR A 143 -28.32 -55.10 -33.63
CA TYR A 143 -27.45 -54.05 -34.05
C TYR A 143 -28.17 -52.71 -34.32
N ASN A 144 -29.26 -52.79 -35.10
CA ASN A 144 -30.06 -51.61 -35.45
C ASN A 144 -30.71 -50.99 -34.22
N TYR A 145 -31.25 -51.79 -33.31
CA TYR A 145 -31.80 -51.29 -32.04
C TYR A 145 -30.70 -50.61 -31.17
N ASN A 146 -29.54 -51.28 -30.99
CA ASN A 146 -28.45 -50.74 -30.22
C ASN A 146 -27.91 -49.42 -30.80
N THR A 147 -27.81 -49.34 -32.13
CA THR A 147 -27.40 -48.12 -32.84
C THR A 147 -28.41 -47.00 -32.64
N ALA A 148 -29.72 -47.28 -32.79
CA ALA A 148 -30.76 -46.28 -32.55
C ALA A 148 -30.79 -45.79 -31.10
N LYS A 149 -30.57 -46.70 -30.12
CA LYS A 149 -30.45 -46.37 -28.70
C LYS A 149 -29.26 -45.47 -28.41
N LEU A 150 -28.12 -45.69 -29.02
CA LEU A 150 -26.94 -44.86 -28.88
C LEU A 150 -27.15 -43.45 -29.49
N ASN A 151 -27.80 -43.38 -30.65
CA ASN A 151 -28.15 -42.11 -31.29
C ASN A 151 -29.13 -41.29 -30.44
N TYR A 152 -30.14 -41.91 -29.82
CA TYR A 152 -31.03 -41.26 -28.86
C TYR A 152 -30.26 -40.72 -27.67
N LYS A 153 -29.34 -41.50 -27.08
CA LYS A 153 -28.52 -41.07 -25.96
C LYS A 153 -27.61 -39.91 -26.33
N ARG A 154 -27.06 -39.88 -27.55
CA ARG A 154 -26.26 -38.77 -28.06
C ARG A 154 -27.09 -37.49 -28.17
N SER A 155 -28.27 -37.54 -28.79
CA SER A 155 -29.15 -36.37 -28.91
C SER A 155 -29.65 -35.86 -27.55
N GLN A 156 -29.80 -36.75 -26.56
CA GLN A 156 -30.08 -36.33 -25.16
C GLN A 156 -28.97 -35.48 -24.60
N SER A 157 -27.71 -35.83 -24.86
CA SER A 157 -26.55 -35.05 -24.44
C SER A 157 -26.48 -33.69 -25.16
N ASP A 158 -26.86 -33.64 -26.44
CA ASP A 158 -26.91 -32.41 -27.23
C ASP A 158 -27.97 -31.43 -26.70
N VAL A 159 -29.15 -31.94 -26.29
CA VAL A 159 -30.20 -31.14 -25.62
C VAL A 159 -29.67 -30.55 -24.29
N ILE A 160 -28.98 -31.35 -23.47
CA ILE A 160 -28.40 -30.86 -22.21
C ILE A 160 -27.41 -29.75 -22.48
N LYS A 161 -26.54 -29.91 -23.49
CA LYS A 161 -25.55 -28.89 -23.88
C LYS A 161 -26.24 -27.59 -24.34
N ALA A 162 -27.23 -27.67 -25.20
CA ALA A 162 -27.97 -26.51 -25.70
C ALA A 162 -28.71 -25.78 -24.57
N LYS A 163 -29.35 -26.54 -23.65
CA LYS A 163 -30.01 -25.99 -22.45
C LYS A 163 -29.04 -25.28 -21.53
N THR A 164 -27.86 -25.85 -21.31
CA THR A 164 -26.82 -25.25 -20.47
C THR A 164 -26.36 -23.93 -21.07
N ASN A 165 -26.11 -23.86 -22.37
CA ASN A 165 -25.75 -22.63 -23.05
C ASN A 165 -26.84 -21.55 -22.93
N LEU A 166 -28.13 -21.97 -23.08
CA LEU A 166 -29.26 -21.06 -22.89
C LEU A 166 -29.32 -20.51 -21.46
N ASN A 167 -29.02 -21.35 -20.46
CA ASN A 167 -28.96 -20.89 -19.05
C ASN A 167 -27.85 -19.91 -18.82
N TYR A 168 -26.70 -20.04 -19.47
CA TYR A 168 -25.57 -19.10 -19.36
C TYR A 168 -25.87 -17.72 -19.98
N ALA A 169 -26.93 -17.59 -20.77
CA ALA A 169 -27.40 -16.30 -21.27
C ALA A 169 -28.10 -15.45 -20.20
N THR A 170 -28.36 -16.01 -19.01
CA THR A 170 -28.95 -15.32 -17.89
C THR A 170 -27.91 -15.25 -16.77
N ILE A 171 -27.46 -14.04 -16.46
CA ILE A 171 -26.33 -13.81 -15.54
C ILE A 171 -26.86 -13.55 -14.14
N TYR A 172 -26.45 -14.39 -13.19
CA TYR A 172 -26.86 -14.29 -11.78
C TYR A 172 -25.66 -13.99 -10.88
N SER A 173 -25.92 -13.35 -9.74
CA SER A 173 -24.89 -13.15 -8.72
C SER A 173 -24.54 -14.47 -8.02
N PRO A 174 -23.23 -14.81 -7.91
CA PRO A 174 -22.79 -15.99 -7.17
C PRO A 174 -22.77 -15.78 -5.64
N ILE A 175 -22.81 -14.51 -5.17
CA ILE A 175 -22.70 -14.14 -3.76
C ILE A 175 -23.65 -13.00 -3.41
N ASP A 176 -23.89 -12.81 -2.10
CA ASP A 176 -24.46 -11.57 -1.57
C ASP A 176 -23.38 -10.48 -1.57
N GLY A 177 -23.76 -9.22 -1.82
CA GLY A 177 -22.78 -8.13 -1.80
C GLY A 177 -23.20 -6.87 -2.53
N VAL A 178 -22.20 -6.11 -2.97
CA VAL A 178 -22.37 -4.82 -3.66
C VAL A 178 -21.63 -4.85 -4.99
N VAL A 179 -22.25 -4.32 -6.04
CA VAL A 179 -21.63 -4.16 -7.37
C VAL A 179 -20.62 -3.02 -7.31
N LEU A 180 -19.34 -3.32 -7.47
CA LEU A 180 -18.26 -2.31 -7.54
C LEU A 180 -18.16 -1.67 -8.91
N SER A 181 -18.24 -2.50 -9.96
CA SER A 181 -18.14 -2.02 -11.34
C SER A 181 -19.00 -2.82 -12.29
N ARG A 182 -19.47 -2.15 -13.32
CA ARG A 182 -20.17 -2.67 -14.47
C ARG A 182 -19.31 -2.35 -15.71
N ALA A 183 -18.84 -3.39 -16.38
CA ALA A 183 -17.94 -3.26 -17.53
C ALA A 183 -18.66 -3.42 -18.87
N VAL A 184 -20.01 -3.43 -18.88
CA VAL A 184 -20.83 -3.65 -20.06
C VAL A 184 -22.05 -2.75 -20.09
N GLU A 185 -22.57 -2.51 -21.30
CA GLU A 185 -23.76 -1.67 -21.57
C GLU A 185 -24.86 -2.48 -22.29
N GLU A 186 -26.11 -2.05 -22.17
CA GLU A 186 -27.22 -2.62 -22.96
C GLU A 186 -26.97 -2.39 -24.46
N GLY A 187 -27.22 -3.43 -25.25
CA GLY A 187 -26.92 -3.42 -26.69
C GLY A 187 -25.46 -3.78 -27.04
N GLN A 188 -24.55 -3.88 -26.05
CA GLN A 188 -23.17 -4.25 -26.29
C GLN A 188 -23.05 -5.75 -26.62
N THR A 189 -22.26 -6.09 -27.64
CA THR A 189 -21.95 -7.49 -27.96
C THR A 189 -20.71 -7.95 -27.19
N VAL A 190 -20.85 -9.08 -26.51
CA VAL A 190 -19.76 -9.74 -25.76
C VAL A 190 -19.38 -11.05 -26.44
N ALA A 191 -18.07 -11.31 -26.54
CA ALA A 191 -17.53 -12.53 -27.14
C ALA A 191 -16.78 -13.34 -26.07
N ALA A 192 -17.25 -14.56 -25.80
CA ALA A 192 -16.67 -15.47 -24.80
C ALA A 192 -15.84 -16.60 -25.44
N ALA A 193 -15.38 -16.43 -26.69
CA ALA A 193 -14.77 -17.53 -27.46
C ALA A 193 -13.34 -17.87 -26.96
N MET A 194 -12.55 -16.91 -26.50
CA MET A 194 -11.15 -17.11 -26.07
C MET A 194 -10.91 -16.75 -24.60
N THR A 195 -11.55 -15.72 -24.12
CA THR A 195 -11.45 -15.27 -22.73
C THR A 195 -12.85 -14.96 -22.20
N THR A 196 -13.10 -15.27 -20.95
CA THR A 196 -14.35 -14.88 -20.30
C THR A 196 -14.36 -13.38 -20.06
N PRO A 197 -15.20 -12.58 -20.74
CA PRO A 197 -15.29 -11.15 -20.52
C PRO A 197 -15.87 -10.88 -19.12
N THR A 198 -15.27 -9.96 -18.37
CA THR A 198 -15.83 -9.49 -17.10
C THR A 198 -17.01 -8.57 -17.38
N LEU A 199 -18.17 -8.87 -16.82
CA LEU A 199 -19.38 -8.06 -16.92
C LEU A 199 -19.56 -7.20 -15.67
N PHE A 200 -19.41 -7.81 -14.49
CA PHE A 200 -19.56 -7.14 -13.20
C PHE A 200 -18.44 -7.55 -12.26
N THR A 201 -18.04 -6.61 -11.39
CA THR A 201 -17.17 -6.88 -10.25
C THR A 201 -17.99 -6.67 -8.97
N ILE A 202 -18.06 -7.70 -8.13
CA ILE A 202 -18.89 -7.72 -6.93
C ILE A 202 -17.99 -7.94 -5.72
N THR A 203 -18.28 -7.24 -4.63
CA THR A 203 -17.66 -7.50 -3.33
C THR A 203 -18.71 -7.99 -2.33
N ASN A 204 -18.27 -8.86 -1.41
CA ASN A 204 -19.17 -9.40 -0.39
C ASN A 204 -19.52 -8.37 0.68
N ASP A 205 -18.52 -7.63 1.16
CA ASP A 205 -18.66 -6.72 2.31
C ASP A 205 -17.68 -5.55 2.17
N LEU A 206 -18.17 -4.35 2.49
CA LEU A 206 -17.39 -3.12 2.56
C LEU A 206 -17.15 -2.65 4.01
N SER A 207 -17.74 -3.31 5.00
CA SER A 207 -17.53 -2.99 6.42
C SER A 207 -16.16 -3.46 6.92
N HIS A 208 -15.57 -4.44 6.22
CA HIS A 208 -14.23 -4.94 6.46
C HIS A 208 -13.42 -4.81 5.19
N MET A 209 -12.39 -3.99 5.27
CA MET A 209 -11.47 -3.74 4.16
C MET A 209 -10.09 -4.30 4.49
N GLN A 210 -9.26 -4.43 3.49
CA GLN A 210 -7.84 -4.72 3.66
C GLN A 210 -7.00 -3.65 2.96
N VAL A 211 -5.88 -3.32 3.55
CA VAL A 211 -4.84 -2.52 2.90
C VAL A 211 -3.75 -3.47 2.44
N LEU A 212 -3.47 -3.45 1.15
CA LEU A 212 -2.35 -4.18 0.54
C LEU A 212 -1.16 -3.23 0.51
N ALA A 213 -0.31 -3.28 1.55
CA ALA A 213 0.88 -2.45 1.66
C ALA A 213 2.05 -3.10 0.93
N ASN A 214 2.81 -2.30 0.16
CA ASN A 214 4.04 -2.72 -0.50
C ASN A 214 5.22 -2.30 0.37
N ILE A 215 5.93 -3.28 0.92
CA ILE A 215 7.06 -3.08 1.83
C ILE A 215 8.34 -3.46 1.12
N ASP A 216 9.37 -2.64 1.26
CA ASP A 216 10.69 -2.88 0.69
C ASP A 216 11.34 -4.15 1.27
N GLU A 217 12.16 -4.82 0.45
CA GLU A 217 12.95 -6.00 0.85
C GLU A 217 13.84 -5.72 2.07
N ALA A 218 14.34 -4.50 2.22
CA ALA A 218 15.17 -4.11 3.36
C ALA A 218 14.44 -4.15 4.71
N ASP A 219 13.12 -3.90 4.71
CA ASP A 219 12.31 -3.73 5.92
C ASP A 219 11.41 -4.92 6.23
N ILE A 220 11.14 -5.80 5.24
CA ILE A 220 10.20 -6.91 5.39
C ILE A 220 10.58 -7.88 6.51
N GLY A 221 11.90 -8.03 6.78
CA GLY A 221 12.40 -8.91 7.84
C GLY A 221 11.96 -8.51 9.25
N GLN A 222 11.51 -7.27 9.45
CA GLN A 222 11.02 -6.76 10.73
C GLN A 222 9.50 -6.87 10.86
N VAL A 223 8.77 -7.11 9.77
CA VAL A 223 7.31 -7.17 9.73
C VAL A 223 6.82 -8.57 10.03
N LYS A 224 5.88 -8.69 10.98
CA LYS A 224 5.30 -9.95 11.43
C LYS A 224 3.78 -9.83 11.54
N GLU A 225 3.12 -10.97 11.42
CA GLU A 225 1.68 -11.07 11.68
C GLU A 225 1.34 -10.66 13.11
N GLY A 226 0.20 -10.01 13.28
CA GLY A 226 -0.30 -9.51 14.57
C GLY A 226 0.22 -8.13 14.96
N GLN A 227 1.14 -7.53 14.21
CA GLN A 227 1.62 -6.17 14.49
C GLN A 227 0.52 -5.13 14.28
N LYS A 228 0.51 -4.12 15.15
CA LYS A 228 -0.40 -2.97 15.04
C LYS A 228 0.03 -2.07 13.89
N VAL A 229 -0.94 -1.54 13.20
CA VAL A 229 -0.76 -0.64 12.06
C VAL A 229 -1.63 0.58 12.24
N THR A 230 -1.08 1.75 11.95
CA THR A 230 -1.86 2.96 11.71
C THR A 230 -1.66 3.40 10.27
N PHE A 231 -2.69 3.89 9.64
CA PHE A 231 -2.60 4.40 8.29
C PHE A 231 -3.54 5.59 8.08
N THR A 232 -3.16 6.43 7.15
CA THR A 232 -4.00 7.51 6.63
C THR A 232 -4.29 7.25 5.17
N VAL A 233 -5.39 7.77 4.66
CA VAL A 233 -5.73 7.70 3.23
C VAL A 233 -5.78 9.11 2.65
N ASP A 234 -5.37 9.28 1.40
CA ASP A 234 -5.26 10.59 0.78
C ASP A 234 -6.60 11.35 0.74
N ALA A 235 -7.72 10.62 0.74
CA ALA A 235 -9.06 11.21 0.78
C ALA A 235 -9.44 11.78 2.15
N TYR A 236 -8.79 11.33 3.23
CA TYR A 236 -9.05 11.74 4.63
C TYR A 236 -7.72 11.88 5.38
N PRO A 237 -6.92 12.92 5.10
CA PRO A 237 -5.58 13.06 5.68
C PRO A 237 -5.57 13.32 7.19
N GLU A 238 -6.64 13.88 7.73
CA GLU A 238 -6.80 14.14 9.18
C GLU A 238 -7.26 12.90 9.97
N ASP A 239 -7.85 11.91 9.29
CA ASP A 239 -8.35 10.70 9.93
C ASP A 239 -7.25 9.63 9.98
N THR A 240 -6.95 9.14 11.17
CA THR A 240 -6.04 8.01 11.36
C THR A 240 -6.84 6.74 11.57
N PHE A 241 -6.66 5.80 10.68
CA PHE A 241 -7.27 4.47 10.74
C PHE A 241 -6.34 3.49 11.43
N GLN A 242 -6.91 2.51 12.11
CA GLN A 242 -6.17 1.44 12.76
C GLN A 242 -6.40 0.12 12.03
N GLY A 243 -5.35 -0.71 12.00
CA GLY A 243 -5.39 -2.02 11.41
C GLY A 243 -4.43 -2.97 12.10
N THR A 244 -4.44 -4.22 11.64
CA THR A 244 -3.53 -5.26 12.12
C THR A 244 -2.98 -6.02 10.92
N VAL A 245 -1.68 -6.34 10.95
CA VAL A 245 -1.06 -7.22 9.95
C VAL A 245 -1.65 -8.62 10.09
N THR A 246 -2.32 -9.11 9.07
CA THR A 246 -2.92 -10.46 9.06
C THR A 246 -2.06 -11.45 8.31
N GLN A 247 -1.31 -11.02 7.30
CA GLN A 247 -0.50 -11.89 6.48
C GLN A 247 0.65 -11.13 5.81
N VAL A 248 1.81 -11.75 5.78
CA VAL A 248 2.94 -11.31 4.94
C VAL A 248 3.03 -12.28 3.76
N ARG A 249 2.83 -11.78 2.53
CA ARG A 249 2.91 -12.62 1.33
C ARG A 249 4.36 -12.91 0.99
N LEU A 250 4.68 -14.17 0.70
CA LEU A 250 6.04 -14.61 0.38
C LEU A 250 6.45 -14.30 -1.07
N GLU A 251 5.47 -14.00 -1.93
CA GLU A 251 5.73 -13.64 -3.33
C GLU A 251 6.15 -12.18 -3.42
N ALA A 252 7.38 -11.95 -3.88
CA ALA A 252 7.88 -10.62 -4.17
C ALA A 252 7.32 -10.09 -5.49
N THR A 253 7.09 -8.80 -5.56
CA THR A 253 6.72 -8.10 -6.80
C THR A 253 7.84 -7.13 -7.16
N THR A 254 8.40 -7.27 -8.36
CA THR A 254 9.42 -6.35 -8.86
C THR A 254 8.78 -5.34 -9.81
N THR A 255 8.84 -4.07 -9.46
CA THR A 255 8.35 -2.97 -10.29
C THR A 255 9.47 -1.94 -10.42
N SER A 256 9.85 -1.60 -11.66
CA SER A 256 10.93 -0.63 -11.93
C SER A 256 12.24 -0.94 -11.18
N ASN A 257 12.63 -2.20 -11.12
CA ASN A 257 13.82 -2.72 -10.41
C ASN A 257 13.77 -2.58 -8.86
N VAL A 258 12.62 -2.24 -8.28
CA VAL A 258 12.40 -2.25 -6.83
C VAL A 258 11.66 -3.52 -6.45
N VAL A 259 12.22 -4.27 -5.51
CA VAL A 259 11.62 -5.50 -4.98
C VAL A 259 10.81 -5.15 -3.75
N THR A 260 9.51 -5.45 -3.80
CA THR A 260 8.58 -5.22 -2.68
C THR A 260 7.80 -6.47 -2.35
N TYR A 261 7.43 -6.61 -1.09
CA TYR A 261 6.57 -7.67 -0.57
C TYR A 261 5.21 -7.09 -0.18
N LYS A 262 4.14 -7.80 -0.54
CA LYS A 262 2.78 -7.39 -0.19
C LYS A 262 2.42 -7.86 1.20
N VAL A 263 2.08 -6.93 2.07
CA VAL A 263 1.57 -7.18 3.42
C VAL A 263 0.09 -6.86 3.46
N VAL A 264 -0.70 -7.81 3.95
CA VAL A 264 -2.14 -7.68 4.10
C VAL A 264 -2.45 -7.16 5.50
N ILE A 265 -3.12 -6.04 5.56
CA ILE A 265 -3.51 -5.37 6.80
C ILE A 265 -5.03 -5.32 6.84
N MET A 266 -5.63 -5.92 7.86
CA MET A 266 -7.08 -5.83 8.06
C MET A 266 -7.43 -4.47 8.66
N ALA A 267 -8.42 -3.81 8.06
CA ALA A 267 -8.90 -2.49 8.44
C ALA A 267 -10.43 -2.50 8.60
N PRO A 268 -10.97 -2.35 9.81
CA PRO A 268 -12.39 -2.14 10.02
C PRO A 268 -12.87 -0.85 9.36
N ASN A 269 -14.06 -0.89 8.75
CA ASN A 269 -14.65 0.24 8.02
C ASN A 269 -16.15 0.43 8.39
N PRO A 270 -16.49 0.65 9.66
CA PRO A 270 -17.88 0.74 10.09
C PRO A 270 -18.62 1.96 9.50
N GLU A 271 -17.90 3.03 9.20
CA GLU A 271 -18.46 4.27 8.63
C GLU A 271 -18.43 4.31 7.09
N PHE A 272 -17.96 3.24 6.43
CA PHE A 272 -17.82 3.15 4.97
C PHE A 272 -16.97 4.28 4.33
N LYS A 273 -16.09 4.91 5.14
CA LYS A 273 -15.14 5.94 4.66
C LYS A 273 -14.09 5.35 3.74
N LEU A 274 -13.61 4.15 4.06
CA LEU A 274 -12.63 3.45 3.22
C LEU A 274 -13.32 2.89 1.98
N LYS A 275 -12.95 3.45 0.82
CA LYS A 275 -13.44 2.98 -0.48
C LYS A 275 -12.37 2.18 -1.19
N PRO A 276 -12.75 1.14 -1.98
CA PRO A 276 -11.80 0.42 -2.82
C PRO A 276 -11.03 1.35 -3.75
N GLY A 277 -9.72 1.12 -3.88
CA GLY A 277 -8.85 1.91 -4.75
C GLY A 277 -8.17 3.11 -4.09
N LEU A 278 -8.50 3.48 -2.84
CA LEU A 278 -7.81 4.56 -2.14
C LEU A 278 -6.36 4.18 -1.85
N THR A 279 -5.45 5.14 -2.03
CA THR A 279 -4.06 5.03 -1.59
C THR A 279 -3.98 5.27 -0.10
N ALA A 280 -3.19 4.45 0.59
CA ALA A 280 -2.95 4.54 2.02
C ALA A 280 -1.47 4.70 2.31
N SER A 281 -1.13 5.63 3.21
CA SER A 281 0.19 5.75 3.83
C SER A 281 0.17 4.98 5.15
N VAL A 282 0.97 3.93 5.25
CA VAL A 282 0.91 2.91 6.29
C VAL A 282 2.14 3.00 7.19
N ASN A 283 1.92 2.95 8.52
CA ASN A 283 2.96 2.84 9.53
C ASN A 283 2.75 1.53 10.31
N ILE A 284 3.65 0.57 10.16
CA ILE A 284 3.62 -0.72 10.84
C ILE A 284 4.55 -0.65 12.05
N TYR A 285 4.03 -0.83 13.25
CA TYR A 285 4.83 -0.83 14.47
C TYR A 285 5.50 -2.19 14.65
N THR A 286 6.80 -2.23 14.33
CA THR A 286 7.61 -3.46 14.44
C THR A 286 8.03 -3.74 15.88
N MET A 287 8.15 -2.68 16.70
CA MET A 287 8.46 -2.76 18.11
C MET A 287 7.81 -1.60 18.86
N GLU A 288 7.19 -1.90 19.99
CA GLU A 288 6.65 -0.91 20.92
C GLU A 288 7.04 -1.34 22.33
N LYS A 289 7.84 -0.51 23.01
CA LYS A 289 8.23 -0.70 24.41
C LYS A 289 7.74 0.47 25.23
N PRO A 290 6.64 0.34 25.94
CA PRO A 290 6.15 1.37 26.83
C PRO A 290 6.98 1.40 28.11
N ASN A 291 7.00 2.56 28.76
CA ASN A 291 7.54 2.78 30.09
C ASN A 291 9.03 2.45 30.23
N VAL A 292 9.83 2.81 29.22
CA VAL A 292 11.29 2.70 29.24
C VAL A 292 11.95 4.07 29.46
N MET A 293 13.17 4.07 29.98
CA MET A 293 13.94 5.30 30.17
C MET A 293 14.49 5.74 28.82
N ILE A 294 14.17 6.97 28.40
CA ILE A 294 14.53 7.49 27.08
C ILE A 294 15.39 8.74 27.18
N ILE A 295 16.30 8.85 26.22
CA ILE A 295 17.15 10.03 26.01
C ILE A 295 17.11 10.46 24.55
N PRO A 296 17.17 11.75 24.23
CA PRO A 296 17.29 12.21 22.84
C PRO A 296 18.59 11.71 22.18
N ASN A 297 18.50 11.26 20.92
CA ASN A 297 19.66 10.75 20.16
C ASN A 297 20.78 11.77 20.02
N LYS A 298 20.46 13.07 20.12
CA LYS A 298 21.46 14.17 20.16
C LYS A 298 22.46 14.04 21.31
N ALA A 299 22.03 13.51 22.47
CA ALA A 299 22.90 13.33 23.63
C ALA A 299 24.02 12.31 23.39
N LEU A 300 23.78 11.29 22.55
CA LEU A 300 24.76 10.26 22.20
C LEU A 300 25.86 10.78 21.27
N ASN A 301 25.55 11.80 20.50
CA ASN A 301 26.45 12.39 19.51
C ASN A 301 27.20 13.63 20.04
N TYR A 302 26.83 14.12 21.25
CA TYR A 302 27.47 15.28 21.86
C TYR A 302 28.80 14.92 22.45
N SER A 303 29.84 15.75 22.14
CA SER A 303 31.16 15.71 22.76
C SER A 303 31.63 17.14 23.07
N PRO A 304 31.95 17.46 24.32
CA PRO A 304 32.50 18.78 24.66
C PRO A 304 33.80 19.04 23.91
N THR A 305 33.98 20.27 23.48
CA THR A 305 35.18 20.73 22.75
C THR A 305 36.47 20.38 23.53
N GLY A 306 37.38 19.62 22.91
CA GLY A 306 38.67 19.22 23.46
C GLY A 306 38.73 17.89 24.22
N LYS A 307 37.66 17.15 24.34
CA LYS A 307 37.67 15.80 24.94
C LYS A 307 37.36 14.72 23.86
N LYS A 308 38.29 13.76 23.71
CA LYS A 308 38.08 12.62 22.80
C LYS A 308 36.97 11.71 23.36
N VAL A 309 35.96 11.43 22.54
CA VAL A 309 35.00 10.36 22.85
C VAL A 309 35.76 9.04 22.71
N ASN A 310 35.87 8.30 23.78
CA ASN A 310 36.31 6.91 23.68
C ASN A 310 35.20 6.15 22.94
N LYS A 311 35.49 5.71 21.73
CA LYS A 311 34.61 4.80 21.00
C LYS A 311 34.54 3.47 21.77
N THR A 312 33.57 3.36 22.65
CA THR A 312 33.26 2.11 23.35
C THR A 312 32.50 1.24 22.34
N GLY A 313 32.94 0.00 22.14
CA GLY A 313 32.31 -0.94 21.19
C GLY A 313 31.00 -1.50 21.76
N GLY A 314 30.07 -1.83 20.88
CA GLY A 314 28.79 -2.44 21.24
C GLY A 314 27.74 -1.48 21.80
N ASN A 315 26.92 -1.96 22.73
CA ASN A 315 25.79 -1.24 23.32
C ASN A 315 26.19 -0.23 24.42
N GLU A 316 27.48 -0.11 24.71
CA GLU A 316 27.97 0.90 25.64
C GLU A 316 28.22 2.25 24.91
N LYS A 317 27.63 3.31 25.43
CA LYS A 317 27.84 4.70 24.95
C LYS A 317 28.19 5.58 26.11
N GLN A 318 28.74 6.75 25.82
CA GLN A 318 29.11 7.76 26.81
C GLN A 318 28.23 9.00 26.58
N VAL A 319 27.59 9.46 27.64
CA VAL A 319 26.81 10.71 27.66
C VAL A 319 27.36 11.66 28.73
N TRP A 320 27.04 12.93 28.58
CA TRP A 320 27.50 13.97 29.51
C TRP A 320 26.31 14.45 30.33
N ILE A 321 26.47 14.41 31.67
CA ILE A 321 25.46 14.89 32.63
C ILE A 321 25.91 16.26 33.16
N GLN A 322 24.98 17.19 33.27
CA GLN A 322 25.17 18.46 33.97
C GLN A 322 25.08 18.23 35.47
N GLN A 323 26.15 18.54 36.20
CA GLN A 323 26.17 18.57 37.67
C GLN A 323 26.47 19.98 38.16
N PRO A 324 26.11 20.35 39.41
CA PRO A 324 26.43 21.66 39.96
C PRO A 324 27.94 21.99 39.92
N THR A 325 28.80 20.98 39.92
CA THR A 325 30.27 21.09 39.87
C THR A 325 30.84 21.03 38.45
N GLY A 326 30.01 20.93 37.40
CA GLY A 326 30.45 20.88 36.01
C GLY A 326 29.93 19.66 35.24
N MET A 327 30.49 19.40 34.06
CA MET A 327 30.10 18.29 33.18
C MET A 327 30.81 16.99 33.58
N LYS A 328 30.06 15.92 33.80
CA LYS A 328 30.58 14.58 34.09
C LYS A 328 30.21 13.60 32.98
N ALA A 329 31.21 12.88 32.49
CA ALA A 329 30.99 11.77 31.57
C ALA A 329 30.49 10.55 32.32
N VAL A 330 29.40 9.93 31.83
CA VAL A 330 28.82 8.72 32.38
C VAL A 330 28.70 7.69 31.25
N LYS A 331 29.12 6.46 31.51
CA LYS A 331 28.90 5.31 30.63
C LYS A 331 27.50 4.81 30.84
N ILE A 332 26.79 4.57 29.76
CA ILE A 332 25.43 4.04 29.73
C ILE A 332 25.38 2.83 28.87
N MET A 333 24.49 1.89 29.19
CA MET A 333 24.09 0.82 28.29
C MET A 333 22.83 1.23 27.58
N ILE A 334 22.87 1.23 26.24
CA ILE A 334 21.74 1.57 25.39
C ILE A 334 21.03 0.29 24.92
N GLY A 335 19.71 0.39 24.75
CA GLY A 335 18.86 -0.65 24.20
C GLY A 335 18.39 -0.30 22.80
N SER A 336 17.07 -0.32 22.63
CA SER A 336 16.41 0.02 21.37
C SER A 336 16.49 1.51 21.08
N THR A 337 16.54 1.86 19.81
CA THR A 337 16.63 3.26 19.35
C THR A 337 15.53 3.50 18.32
N ASP A 338 14.85 4.63 18.42
CA ASP A 338 13.96 5.15 17.37
C ASP A 338 14.60 6.36 16.66
N ALA A 339 13.84 7.05 15.81
CA ALA A 339 14.32 8.19 15.04
C ALA A 339 14.80 9.35 15.93
N THR A 340 14.27 9.51 17.16
CA THR A 340 14.44 10.68 18.02
C THR A 340 15.06 10.35 19.37
N HIS A 341 14.80 9.15 19.89
CA HIS A 341 15.18 8.74 21.24
C HIS A 341 15.89 7.37 21.26
N THR A 342 16.65 7.15 22.31
CA THR A 342 17.30 5.85 22.59
C THR A 342 16.93 5.39 24.00
N GLU A 343 16.63 4.10 24.13
CA GLU A 343 16.43 3.41 25.40
C GLU A 343 17.72 3.34 26.20
N VAL A 344 17.66 3.69 27.48
CA VAL A 344 18.75 3.52 28.44
C VAL A 344 18.43 2.36 29.37
N LEU A 345 19.23 1.31 29.30
CA LEU A 345 19.07 0.12 30.15
C LEU A 345 19.71 0.31 31.53
N SER A 346 20.83 1.03 31.58
CA SER A 346 21.51 1.31 32.84
C SER A 346 22.48 2.50 32.72
N GLY A 347 22.84 3.10 33.84
CA GLY A 347 23.84 4.18 33.94
C GLY A 347 23.26 5.56 34.21
N LEU A 348 21.92 5.76 34.07
CA LEU A 348 21.22 7.01 34.37
C LEU A 348 20.03 6.76 35.30
N LYS A 349 19.53 7.83 35.91
CA LYS A 349 18.29 7.85 36.70
C LYS A 349 17.27 8.77 36.02
N ALA A 350 15.99 8.45 36.19
CA ALA A 350 14.94 9.35 35.76
C ALA A 350 15.08 10.71 36.43
N GLY A 351 15.06 11.78 35.62
CA GLY A 351 15.25 13.15 36.09
C GLY A 351 16.69 13.68 35.95
N ASP A 352 17.70 12.87 35.63
CA ASP A 352 19.06 13.33 35.35
C ASP A 352 19.05 14.31 34.15
N GLU A 353 19.83 15.40 34.24
CA GLU A 353 19.99 16.37 33.16
C GLU A 353 21.20 16.01 32.30
N ILE A 354 20.93 15.57 31.07
CA ILE A 354 21.95 15.22 30.08
C ILE A 354 22.16 16.36 29.09
N ILE A 355 23.40 16.54 28.63
CA ILE A 355 23.75 17.58 27.68
C ILE A 355 23.50 17.05 26.26
N VAL A 356 22.74 17.81 25.49
CA VAL A 356 22.35 17.48 24.11
C VAL A 356 23.01 18.38 23.06
N GLY A 357 23.62 19.50 23.52
CA GLY A 357 24.26 20.45 22.63
C GLY A 357 24.85 21.65 23.40
N GLU A 358 25.45 22.58 22.68
CA GLU A 358 25.92 23.85 23.18
C GLU A 358 25.24 24.98 22.41
N LYS A 359 24.62 25.91 23.12
CA LYS A 359 24.13 27.17 22.54
C LYS A 359 25.22 28.22 22.63
N MET A 360 25.71 28.70 21.49
CA MET A 360 26.50 29.92 21.50
C MET A 360 25.59 31.08 21.92
N ALA A 361 25.95 31.76 23.01
CA ALA A 361 25.25 32.98 23.40
C ALA A 361 25.54 34.04 22.33
N PHE A 362 24.64 34.26 21.41
CA PHE A 362 24.62 35.41 20.53
C PHE A 362 24.26 36.63 21.42
N THR A 363 25.26 37.29 22.02
CA THR A 363 25.06 38.67 22.46
C THR A 363 24.96 39.51 21.18
N ALA A 364 23.75 39.97 20.88
CA ALA A 364 23.59 41.01 19.88
C ALA A 364 24.49 42.19 20.23
N PRO A 365 25.32 42.70 19.32
CA PRO A 365 26.13 43.88 19.60
C PRO A 365 25.18 45.04 19.85
N MET A 366 25.20 45.55 21.10
CA MET A 366 24.50 46.76 21.50
C MET A 366 25.05 47.94 20.69
N GLY A 367 24.19 48.53 19.86
CA GLY A 367 24.18 49.91 19.43
C GLY A 367 25.51 50.55 19.02
N GLY A 368 25.85 50.46 17.73
CA GLY A 368 26.66 51.49 17.08
C GLY A 368 25.75 52.26 16.09
N PRO A 369 25.93 53.59 15.88
CA PRO A 369 25.03 54.39 15.05
C PRO A 369 25.10 53.92 13.60
N SER A 370 23.96 53.73 13.02
CA SER A 370 23.75 53.35 11.61
C SER A 370 24.29 54.45 10.69
N SER A 371 25.50 54.28 10.16
CA SER A 371 25.90 54.96 8.93
C SER A 371 25.28 54.24 7.76
N ALA A 372 24.31 54.89 7.13
CA ALA A 372 23.71 54.48 5.87
C ALA A 372 24.79 54.50 4.77
N GLY A 373 25.46 53.39 4.53
CA GLY A 373 26.41 53.18 3.45
C GLY A 373 25.73 52.47 2.28
N ASN A 374 25.65 53.14 1.12
CA ASN A 374 25.16 52.61 -0.13
C ASN A 374 25.86 51.31 -0.49
N SER A 375 25.14 50.24 -0.49
CA SER A 375 25.54 48.98 -1.09
C SER A 375 25.26 48.96 -2.58
N PRO A 376 26.21 48.67 -3.48
CA PRO A 376 26.00 48.70 -4.94
C PRO A 376 25.08 47.59 -5.49
N PHE A 377 24.61 46.66 -4.63
CA PHE A 377 23.88 45.47 -5.07
C PHE A 377 22.41 45.39 -4.58
N MET A 378 21.83 46.49 -4.10
CA MET A 378 20.37 46.50 -3.81
C MET A 378 19.59 47.18 -4.94
N PRO A 379 18.56 46.50 -5.54
CA PRO A 379 17.68 47.14 -6.50
C PRO A 379 16.81 48.21 -5.81
N LYS A 380 16.78 49.45 -6.40
CA LYS A 380 15.92 50.56 -5.97
C LYS A 380 14.44 50.17 -6.08
N ARG A 381 13.71 50.36 -4.98
CA ARG A 381 12.24 50.34 -5.01
C ARG A 381 11.71 51.49 -5.89
N PRO A 382 10.73 51.27 -6.77
CA PRO A 382 10.07 52.34 -7.51
C PRO A 382 9.26 53.20 -6.56
N GLY A 383 9.51 54.54 -6.62
CA GLY A 383 8.81 55.53 -5.83
C GLY A 383 7.32 55.62 -6.25
N GLY A 384 6.45 55.57 -5.26
CA GLY A 384 5.04 55.87 -5.43
C GLY A 384 4.80 57.36 -5.66
N ASP A 385 4.34 57.72 -6.84
CA ASP A 385 3.94 59.07 -7.21
C ASP A 385 2.49 59.31 -6.78
N SER A 386 2.29 60.16 -5.80
CA SER A 386 0.98 60.59 -5.33
C SER A 386 0.51 61.77 -6.21
N ARG A 387 -0.30 61.48 -7.25
CA ARG A 387 -1.10 62.48 -7.93
C ARG A 387 -2.53 62.49 -7.42
N ARG A 388 -2.80 63.51 -6.59
CA ARG A 388 -4.13 64.08 -6.40
C ARG A 388 -4.69 64.50 -7.75
N THR A 389 -5.87 64.06 -8.11
CA THR A 389 -6.77 64.80 -9.01
C THR A 389 -8.11 65.00 -8.34
N LYS A 390 -8.48 66.23 -8.26
CA LYS A 390 -9.76 66.80 -7.85
C LYS A 390 -10.82 66.58 -8.92
N THR A 391 -12.05 66.31 -8.43
CA THR A 391 -13.37 66.82 -8.87
C THR A 391 -13.71 66.91 -10.35
N ALA A 392 -14.80 66.38 -10.82
CA ALA A 392 -16.11 66.99 -11.03
C ALA A 392 -16.96 66.19 -12.01
N ASN A 393 -18.18 66.11 -11.65
CA ASN A 393 -19.47 65.82 -12.25
C ASN A 393 -19.97 64.44 -12.23
#